data_70868c19ff3e93caa2136198b50a0a8a
#
_entry.id   70868c19ff3e93caa2136198b50a0a8a
#
_cell.length_a   1.000
_cell.length_b   1.000
_cell.length_c   1.000
_cell.angle_alpha   90.00
_cell.angle_beta   90.00
_cell.angle_gamma   90.00
#
_symmetry.space_group_name_H-M   'P 1'
#
loop_
_entity.id
_entity.type
_entity.pdbx_description
1 polymer ?
#
loop_
_entity_poly.entity_id
_entity_poly.type
_entity_poly.pdbx_seq_one_letter_code
_entity_poly.pdbx_strand_id
1 'polypeptide(L)'
;MIETLSLLSESKSSYIVKRIYSCPCGNGTIQEEQDYTPGHRDGFASLLCNKCKNDYYIDFGNRSTKWSIKKRKELKSMDNIWLLTEERPKPSVILQIIEMYCADFNDKFTFKEEIRIKPITQNGKFVFAYVVEGLKVEQAQNIFIKTISGYSSSVDFLLFKQKNMPKENDLTEIPLMAIEGTKTSDDESRNTGVSQRVSKFVYLRSFYRDVKMYMLYNEELEARPNKKPSNTSIFGTNILLSLGVTIVGKDTSKWFAPFESLDELIKFKSNMRKPPKGNVPVRITKYADRIEVSGRLSKPADKGNIGHDPNIGTLSMIGAGLRLFGWTGNIVITLHGVSQEYMTNNTTNKFLFNCSLLNMSLDGLAMPSIVLPDYYWHYERKSEKVASILLHLTCLYSGIKGIYENHAGCERSYFKTSTGSLIALPKKDESGKNLLLPDVVLRDDVVQEIYNVEGKKLTTLKQGLKEIETYDAIENEYIKVKYPGYKIERWLSIFGGRYRGVPHEKVLIYLNDYGEVYINNAAPANIKAAFNRIGITC
;
A
#
# COMPACT_ATOMS: atom_id res chain seq x y z
N MET A 1 -25.90 24.85 23.54
CA MET A 1 -26.09 26.00 24.45
C MET A 1 -26.69 27.11 23.62
N ILE A 2 -27.83 27.65 24.04
CA ILE A 2 -28.39 28.84 23.46
C ILE A 2 -27.61 29.99 24.09
N GLU A 3 -26.79 30.68 23.30
CA GLU A 3 -26.08 31.85 23.79
C GLU A 3 -27.10 32.97 23.98
N THR A 4 -27.17 33.57 25.16
CA THR A 4 -27.98 34.73 25.48
C THR A 4 -27.35 35.94 24.80
N LEU A 5 -28.00 36.42 23.75
CA LEU A 5 -27.59 37.61 23.00
C LEU A 5 -27.99 38.88 23.74
N SER A 6 -27.09 39.87 23.80
CA SER A 6 -27.38 41.16 24.38
C SER A 6 -28.15 42.04 23.38
N LEU A 7 -29.31 42.51 23.78
CA LEU A 7 -30.08 43.47 22.99
C LEU A 7 -29.37 44.84 23.02
N LEU A 8 -29.06 45.37 21.85
CA LEU A 8 -28.37 46.66 21.68
C LEU A 8 -29.38 47.80 21.45
N SER A 9 -30.42 47.57 20.67
CA SER A 9 -31.46 48.55 20.42
C SER A 9 -32.77 47.88 20.00
N GLU A 10 -33.90 48.56 20.29
CA GLU A 10 -35.23 48.20 19.82
C GLU A 10 -35.91 49.46 19.27
N SER A 11 -36.56 49.35 18.14
CA SER A 11 -37.45 50.38 17.56
C SER A 11 -38.77 49.77 17.14
N LYS A 12 -39.85 50.51 17.33
CA LYS A 12 -41.20 50.07 17.00
C LYS A 12 -41.88 51.13 16.14
N SER A 13 -42.39 50.71 15.01
CA SER A 13 -43.16 51.55 14.11
C SER A 13 -44.45 50.79 13.73
N SER A 14 -45.60 51.30 14.18
CA SER A 14 -46.88 50.65 14.00
C SER A 14 -46.86 49.16 14.40
N TYR A 15 -46.88 48.28 13.45
CA TYR A 15 -46.88 46.82 13.65
C TYR A 15 -45.51 46.16 13.48
N ILE A 16 -44.47 46.93 13.07
CA ILE A 16 -43.13 46.40 12.82
C ILE A 16 -42.23 46.70 14.01
N VAL A 17 -41.60 45.65 14.55
CA VAL A 17 -40.61 45.74 15.62
C VAL A 17 -39.27 45.33 15.07
N LYS A 18 -38.27 46.21 15.14
CA LYS A 18 -36.87 45.95 14.77
C LYS A 18 -36.01 45.88 16.01
N ARG A 19 -35.20 44.83 16.14
CA ARG A 19 -34.27 44.66 17.24
C ARG A 19 -32.88 44.40 16.68
N ILE A 20 -31.90 44.96 17.35
CA ILE A 20 -30.49 44.71 17.04
C ILE A 20 -29.84 44.10 18.27
N TYR A 21 -29.26 42.94 18.07
CA TYR A 21 -28.51 42.23 19.11
C TYR A 21 -27.03 42.24 18.82
N SER A 22 -26.23 42.17 19.87
CA SER A 22 -24.79 41.87 19.72
C SER A 22 -24.60 40.47 19.17
N CYS A 23 -23.71 40.27 18.21
CA CYS A 23 -23.36 38.93 17.77
C CYS A 23 -22.47 38.22 18.80
N PRO A 24 -22.32 36.90 18.75
CA PRO A 24 -21.52 36.12 19.72
C PRO A 24 -20.07 36.55 19.90
N CYS A 25 -19.43 37.13 18.89
CA CYS A 25 -18.06 37.63 19.00
C CYS A 25 -17.95 39.08 19.54
N GLY A 26 -19.08 39.76 19.80
CA GLY A 26 -19.12 41.15 20.28
C GLY A 26 -18.77 42.22 19.25
N ASN A 27 -18.27 41.88 18.05
CA ASN A 27 -17.77 42.85 17.06
C ASN A 27 -18.72 43.10 15.88
N GLY A 28 -19.95 42.64 15.95
CA GLY A 28 -20.97 42.83 14.91
C GLY A 28 -22.35 42.65 15.47
N THR A 29 -23.37 42.61 14.59
CA THR A 29 -24.76 42.61 15.00
C THR A 29 -25.58 41.52 14.33
N ILE A 30 -26.69 41.18 14.98
CA ILE A 30 -27.80 40.42 14.44
C ILE A 30 -29.01 41.36 14.40
N GLN A 31 -29.63 41.47 13.24
CA GLN A 31 -30.82 42.28 13.04
C GLN A 31 -32.04 41.36 12.96
N GLU A 32 -33.04 41.65 13.81
CA GLU A 32 -34.37 41.03 13.79
C GLU A 32 -35.43 42.03 13.33
N GLU A 33 -36.36 41.58 12.54
CA GLU A 33 -37.57 42.32 12.17
C GLU A 33 -38.77 41.41 12.33
N GLN A 34 -39.75 41.84 13.11
CA GLN A 34 -41.00 41.12 13.33
C GLN A 34 -42.19 41.98 12.91
N ASP A 35 -43.06 41.44 12.07
CA ASP A 35 -44.29 42.05 11.63
C ASP A 35 -45.46 41.46 12.40
N TYR A 36 -46.19 42.33 13.12
CA TYR A 36 -47.38 42.01 13.90
C TYR A 36 -48.67 42.54 13.27
N THR A 37 -48.68 42.86 11.98
CA THR A 37 -49.86 43.31 11.27
C THR A 37 -51.03 42.33 11.48
N PRO A 38 -52.25 42.81 11.84
CA PRO A 38 -53.38 41.93 12.06
C PRO A 38 -53.66 41.02 10.86
N GLY A 39 -53.71 39.70 11.13
CA GLY A 39 -53.86 38.68 10.09
C GLY A 39 -52.58 38.25 9.43
N HIS A 40 -51.46 38.91 9.69
CA HIS A 40 -50.15 38.58 9.15
C HIS A 40 -49.10 38.59 10.28
N ARG A 41 -48.39 37.48 10.48
CA ARG A 41 -47.30 37.40 11.44
C ARG A 41 -46.11 36.78 10.75
N ASP A 42 -45.08 37.55 10.52
CA ASP A 42 -43.83 37.09 9.96
C ASP A 42 -42.64 37.62 10.75
N GLY A 43 -41.51 36.92 10.65
CA GLY A 43 -40.29 37.28 11.34
C GLY A 43 -39.05 36.95 10.50
N PHE A 44 -38.17 37.91 10.49
CA PHE A 44 -36.90 37.81 9.78
C PHE A 44 -35.74 38.10 10.75
N ALA A 45 -34.68 37.33 10.68
CA ALA A 45 -33.46 37.63 11.41
C ALA A 45 -32.22 37.37 10.52
N SER A 46 -31.26 38.26 10.59
CA SER A 46 -30.02 38.11 9.81
C SER A 46 -28.81 38.42 10.64
N LEU A 47 -27.79 37.61 10.45
CA LEU A 47 -26.45 37.77 11.07
C LEU A 47 -25.61 38.66 10.15
N LEU A 48 -25.32 39.88 10.58
CA LEU A 48 -24.59 40.86 9.78
C LEU A 48 -23.07 40.81 9.98
N CYS A 49 -22.60 40.15 11.03
CA CYS A 49 -21.17 40.00 11.33
C CYS A 49 -20.49 39.01 10.41
N ASN A 50 -19.55 39.45 9.58
CA ASN A 50 -18.82 38.59 8.63
C ASN A 50 -18.00 37.49 9.33
N LYS A 51 -17.45 37.76 10.51
CA LYS A 51 -16.74 36.77 11.31
C LYS A 51 -17.70 35.67 11.82
N CYS A 52 -18.84 36.09 12.39
CA CYS A 52 -19.80 35.14 12.95
C CYS A 52 -20.58 34.35 11.88
N LYS A 53 -20.73 34.86 10.64
CA LYS A 53 -21.38 34.12 9.55
C LYS A 53 -20.72 32.78 9.24
N ASN A 54 -19.42 32.65 9.49
CA ASN A 54 -18.70 31.42 9.28
C ASN A 54 -18.97 30.39 10.39
N ASP A 55 -19.14 30.85 11.63
CA ASP A 55 -19.19 30.01 12.82
C ASP A 55 -20.61 29.75 13.31
N TYR A 56 -21.57 30.59 12.92
CA TYR A 56 -22.94 30.56 13.41
C TYR A 56 -23.95 30.66 12.28
N TYR A 57 -25.17 30.19 12.56
CA TYR A 57 -26.35 30.39 11.71
C TYR A 57 -27.58 30.66 12.53
N ILE A 58 -28.57 31.30 11.92
CA ILE A 58 -29.89 31.55 12.53
C ILE A 58 -30.80 30.37 12.22
N ASP A 59 -31.33 29.78 13.28
CA ASP A 59 -32.27 28.67 13.20
C ASP A 59 -33.67 29.16 13.61
N PHE A 60 -34.59 29.14 12.68
CA PHE A 60 -35.98 29.55 12.90
C PHE A 60 -36.85 28.45 13.52
N GLY A 61 -36.36 27.23 13.62
CA GLY A 61 -37.14 26.10 14.12
C GLY A 61 -38.41 25.88 13.28
N ASN A 62 -39.54 25.61 13.97
CA ASN A 62 -40.82 25.38 13.30
C ASN A 62 -41.71 26.66 13.18
N ARG A 63 -41.23 27.84 13.57
CA ARG A 63 -41.95 29.09 13.54
C ARG A 63 -41.06 30.26 13.14
N SER A 64 -41.48 31.01 12.12
CA SER A 64 -40.76 32.19 11.61
C SER A 64 -40.54 33.30 12.64
N THR A 65 -41.41 33.40 13.65
CA THR A 65 -41.34 34.42 14.70
C THR A 65 -40.45 34.05 15.89
N LYS A 66 -39.90 32.85 15.90
CA LYS A 66 -38.95 32.41 16.96
C LYS A 66 -37.67 31.91 16.31
N TRP A 67 -36.58 32.53 16.61
CA TRP A 67 -35.30 32.15 16.13
C TRP A 67 -34.29 31.99 17.27
N SER A 68 -33.22 31.28 17.01
CA SER A 68 -32.08 31.16 17.89
C SER A 68 -30.78 31.18 17.07
N ILE A 69 -29.71 31.67 17.67
CA ILE A 69 -28.40 31.51 17.05
C ILE A 69 -27.79 30.17 17.47
N LYS A 70 -27.37 29.39 16.50
CA LYS A 70 -26.71 28.14 16.74
C LYS A 70 -25.30 28.22 16.15
N LYS A 71 -24.34 27.80 16.94
CA LYS A 71 -22.99 27.58 16.41
C LYS A 71 -23.10 26.52 15.32
N ARG A 72 -22.60 26.83 14.14
CA ARG A 72 -22.39 25.77 13.17
C ARG A 72 -21.56 24.75 13.93
N LYS A 73 -22.10 23.53 14.13
CA LYS A 73 -21.22 22.46 14.51
C LYS A 73 -20.08 22.58 13.52
N GLU A 74 -18.87 22.81 14.00
CA GLU A 74 -17.73 22.45 13.21
C GLU A 74 -18.00 21.00 12.80
N LEU A 75 -18.47 20.82 11.60
CA LEU A 75 -18.07 19.67 10.84
C LEU A 75 -16.57 19.90 10.74
N LYS A 76 -15.81 19.49 11.76
CA LYS A 76 -14.40 19.18 11.57
C LYS A 76 -14.48 18.33 10.32
N SER A 77 -14.03 18.87 9.21
CA SER A 77 -13.95 18.08 8.00
C SER A 77 -13.03 16.97 8.41
N MET A 78 -13.63 15.81 8.72
CA MET A 78 -12.86 14.68 9.17
C MET A 78 -11.89 14.38 8.06
N ASP A 79 -10.65 14.18 8.42
CA ASP A 79 -9.65 13.76 7.46
C ASP A 79 -10.03 12.41 6.86
N ASN A 80 -9.54 12.13 5.69
CA ASN A 80 -9.61 10.80 5.11
C ASN A 80 -8.39 9.99 5.54
N ILE A 81 -8.55 8.68 5.60
CA ILE A 81 -7.43 7.76 5.61
C ILE A 81 -7.07 7.45 4.17
N TRP A 82 -5.81 7.64 3.81
CA TRP A 82 -5.23 7.29 2.54
C TRP A 82 -4.25 6.14 2.73
N LEU A 83 -4.61 4.97 2.23
CA LEU A 83 -3.73 3.81 2.20
C LEU A 83 -3.10 3.68 0.81
N LEU A 84 -1.81 3.97 0.73
CA LEU A 84 -1.03 3.82 -0.49
C LEU A 84 -0.38 2.43 -0.49
N THR A 85 -0.43 1.70 -1.60
CA THR A 85 0.08 0.32 -1.66
C THR A 85 0.73 0.00 -3.00
N GLU A 86 1.79 -0.80 -2.98
CA GLU A 86 2.40 -1.37 -4.18
C GLU A 86 1.64 -2.60 -4.70
N GLU A 87 0.83 -3.22 -3.85
CA GLU A 87 0.12 -4.45 -4.15
C GLU A 87 -1.39 -4.23 -4.37
N ARG A 88 -2.07 -5.28 -4.84
CA ARG A 88 -3.52 -5.30 -4.80
C ARG A 88 -3.98 -5.33 -3.34
N PRO A 89 -4.78 -4.34 -2.92
CA PRO A 89 -5.27 -4.31 -1.56
C PRO A 89 -6.23 -5.49 -1.29
N LYS A 90 -6.07 -6.13 -0.13
CA LYS A 90 -6.94 -7.23 0.34
C LYS A 90 -7.74 -6.77 1.55
N PRO A 91 -9.04 -7.08 1.64
CA PRO A 91 -9.89 -6.69 2.77
C PRO A 91 -9.33 -7.08 4.14
N SER A 92 -8.81 -8.31 4.27
CA SER A 92 -8.20 -8.79 5.53
C SER A 92 -6.96 -7.99 5.95
N VAL A 93 -6.10 -7.64 4.99
CA VAL A 93 -4.90 -6.83 5.26
C VAL A 93 -5.28 -5.41 5.64
N ILE A 94 -6.27 -4.83 4.94
CA ILE A 94 -6.77 -3.49 5.28
C ILE A 94 -7.34 -3.47 6.70
N LEU A 95 -8.13 -4.47 7.08
CA LEU A 95 -8.67 -4.58 8.43
C LEU A 95 -7.54 -4.59 9.47
N GLN A 96 -6.53 -5.44 9.29
CA GLN A 96 -5.37 -5.50 10.19
C GLN A 96 -4.63 -4.16 10.28
N ILE A 97 -4.44 -3.45 9.16
CA ILE A 97 -3.80 -2.13 9.15
C ILE A 97 -4.64 -1.11 9.92
N ILE A 98 -5.96 -1.13 9.75
CA ILE A 98 -6.86 -0.22 10.49
C ILE A 98 -6.92 -0.57 11.98
N GLU A 99 -6.89 -1.84 12.34
CA GLU A 99 -6.77 -2.28 13.75
C GLU A 99 -5.48 -1.73 14.40
N MET A 100 -4.35 -1.89 13.71
CA MET A 100 -3.06 -1.34 14.17
C MET A 100 -3.11 0.19 14.29
N TYR A 101 -3.68 0.87 13.29
CA TYR A 101 -3.85 2.31 13.31
C TYR A 101 -4.70 2.76 14.51
N CYS A 102 -5.85 2.15 14.72
CA CYS A 102 -6.76 2.51 15.81
C CYS A 102 -6.14 2.27 17.19
N ALA A 103 -5.39 1.17 17.37
CA ALA A 103 -4.67 0.89 18.60
C ALA A 103 -3.60 1.94 18.91
N ASP A 104 -2.86 2.38 17.90
CA ASP A 104 -1.73 3.30 18.07
C ASP A 104 -2.13 4.77 18.19
N PHE A 105 -3.23 5.17 17.57
CA PHE A 105 -3.68 6.56 17.51
C PHE A 105 -4.96 6.83 18.31
N ASN A 106 -5.34 5.86 19.17
CA ASN A 106 -6.52 5.94 20.05
C ASN A 106 -7.79 6.33 19.28
N ASP A 107 -7.97 5.71 18.11
CA ASP A 107 -9.17 5.83 17.29
C ASP A 107 -9.98 4.53 17.38
N LYS A 108 -11.20 4.52 16.89
CA LYS A 108 -12.07 3.36 16.89
C LYS A 108 -12.56 3.06 15.49
N PHE A 109 -12.84 1.81 15.23
CA PHE A 109 -13.42 1.39 13.97
C PHE A 109 -14.63 0.49 14.19
N THR A 110 -15.47 0.43 13.17
CA THR A 110 -16.58 -0.51 13.07
C THR A 110 -16.59 -1.08 11.67
N PHE A 111 -16.94 -2.35 11.54
CA PHE A 111 -17.18 -2.93 10.23
C PHE A 111 -18.54 -3.66 10.22
N LYS A 112 -19.17 -3.67 9.06
CA LYS A 112 -20.46 -4.32 8.82
C LYS A 112 -20.25 -5.46 7.83
N GLU A 113 -20.72 -6.65 8.19
CA GLU A 113 -20.82 -7.86 7.38
C GLU A 113 -19.57 -8.18 6.51
N GLU A 114 -19.31 -7.42 5.46
CA GLU A 114 -18.23 -7.64 4.53
C GLU A 114 -17.50 -6.35 4.17
N ILE A 115 -16.17 -6.38 4.21
CA ILE A 115 -15.32 -5.29 3.72
C ILE A 115 -15.13 -5.46 2.23
N ARG A 116 -15.49 -4.45 1.45
CA ARG A 116 -15.37 -4.42 0.00
C ARG A 116 -14.51 -3.27 -0.47
N ILE A 117 -13.77 -3.50 -1.53
CA ILE A 117 -12.93 -2.48 -2.17
C ILE A 117 -13.55 -2.13 -3.51
N LYS A 118 -14.04 -0.91 -3.62
CA LYS A 118 -14.75 -0.44 -4.81
C LYS A 118 -13.86 0.50 -5.62
N PRO A 119 -13.64 0.25 -6.91
CA PRO A 119 -13.03 1.22 -7.81
C PRO A 119 -13.86 2.51 -7.87
N ILE A 120 -13.20 3.67 -7.81
CA ILE A 120 -13.88 4.97 -7.90
C ILE A 120 -13.93 5.39 -9.36
N THR A 121 -15.13 5.77 -9.80
CA THR A 121 -15.36 6.28 -11.15
C THR A 121 -15.97 7.67 -11.11
N GLN A 122 -15.58 8.52 -12.04
CA GLN A 122 -16.15 9.83 -12.23
C GLN A 122 -16.41 10.06 -13.71
N ASN A 123 -17.65 10.41 -14.08
CA ASN A 123 -18.06 10.59 -15.47
C ASN A 123 -17.71 9.39 -16.36
N GLY A 124 -17.91 8.17 -15.87
CA GLY A 124 -17.63 6.93 -16.59
C GLY A 124 -16.14 6.59 -16.72
N LYS A 125 -15.24 7.34 -16.09
CA LYS A 125 -13.79 7.08 -16.10
C LYS A 125 -13.30 6.63 -14.74
N PHE A 126 -12.34 5.73 -14.71
CA PHE A 126 -11.65 5.31 -13.50
C PHE A 126 -10.68 6.41 -13.04
N VAL A 127 -10.72 6.79 -11.78
CA VAL A 127 -9.87 7.87 -11.23
C VAL A 127 -8.60 7.36 -10.53
N PHE A 128 -8.19 6.14 -10.83
CA PHE A 128 -6.99 5.49 -10.26
C PHE A 128 -6.99 5.46 -8.73
N ALA A 129 -8.17 5.27 -8.15
CA ALA A 129 -8.36 5.18 -6.72
C ALA A 129 -9.50 4.22 -6.40
N TYR A 130 -9.46 3.72 -5.17
CA TYR A 130 -10.48 2.82 -4.63
C TYR A 130 -10.97 3.37 -3.29
N VAL A 131 -12.20 3.00 -2.90
CA VAL A 131 -12.76 3.29 -1.59
C VAL A 131 -13.11 1.98 -0.89
N VAL A 132 -12.89 1.95 0.42
CA VAL A 132 -13.25 0.82 1.26
C VAL A 132 -14.68 1.01 1.75
N GLU A 133 -15.55 0.05 1.43
CA GLU A 133 -16.92 -0.01 1.93
C GLU A 133 -17.01 -1.10 3.02
N GLY A 134 -17.93 -0.92 3.98
CA GLY A 134 -18.15 -1.85 5.08
C GLY A 134 -17.20 -1.67 6.27
N LEU A 135 -16.21 -0.79 6.19
CA LEU A 135 -15.29 -0.45 7.28
C LEU A 135 -15.30 1.06 7.53
N LYS A 136 -15.49 1.47 8.77
CA LYS A 136 -15.51 2.89 9.18
C LYS A 136 -14.57 3.12 10.35
N VAL A 137 -13.84 4.22 10.31
CA VAL A 137 -13.03 4.74 11.41
C VAL A 137 -13.73 5.98 11.97
N GLU A 138 -13.86 6.09 13.31
CA GLU A 138 -14.67 7.15 13.94
C GLU A 138 -14.17 8.57 13.60
N GLN A 139 -12.86 8.75 13.56
CA GLN A 139 -12.25 10.06 13.28
C GLN A 139 -11.80 10.22 11.83
N ALA A 140 -12.35 9.44 10.90
CA ALA A 140 -12.10 9.58 9.47
C ALA A 140 -13.39 9.54 8.65
N GLN A 141 -13.42 10.33 7.57
CA GLN A 141 -14.59 10.39 6.70
C GLN A 141 -14.67 9.14 5.81
N ASN A 142 -13.58 8.81 5.13
CA ASN A 142 -13.47 7.66 4.23
C ASN A 142 -12.09 7.01 4.35
N ILE A 143 -12.00 5.77 3.89
CA ILE A 143 -10.73 5.08 3.67
C ILE A 143 -10.55 4.93 2.18
N PHE A 144 -9.59 5.66 1.62
CA PHE A 144 -9.22 5.60 0.21
C PHE A 144 -7.95 4.77 0.03
N ILE A 145 -7.85 4.12 -1.12
CA ILE A 145 -6.68 3.34 -1.51
C ILE A 145 -6.18 3.82 -2.87
N LYS A 146 -4.87 3.93 -3.00
CA LYS A 146 -4.21 4.20 -4.28
C LYS A 146 -3.01 3.30 -4.47
N THR A 147 -2.83 2.85 -5.69
CA THR A 147 -1.62 2.10 -6.04
C THR A 147 -0.47 3.05 -6.28
N ILE A 148 0.67 2.68 -5.73
CA ILE A 148 1.93 3.41 -5.86
C ILE A 148 3.01 2.51 -6.42
N SER A 149 4.05 3.12 -6.93
CA SER A 149 5.35 2.51 -7.13
C SER A 149 6.39 3.35 -6.41
N GLY A 150 7.36 2.69 -5.82
CA GLY A 150 8.51 3.35 -5.26
C GLY A 150 9.77 3.00 -6.01
N TYR A 151 10.85 3.60 -5.60
CA TYR A 151 12.16 3.06 -5.94
C TYR A 151 12.27 1.67 -5.33
N SER A 152 13.03 0.79 -5.93
CA SER A 152 13.08 -0.66 -5.67
C SER A 152 13.24 -1.11 -4.19
N SER A 153 13.02 -0.24 -3.22
CA SER A 153 13.12 -0.47 -1.76
C SER A 153 11.96 0.14 -0.97
N SER A 154 10.86 0.54 -1.60
CA SER A 154 9.68 1.00 -0.87
C SER A 154 9.02 -0.12 -0.07
N VAL A 155 8.37 0.24 1.02
CA VAL A 155 7.53 -0.68 1.81
C VAL A 155 6.19 -0.91 1.11
N ASP A 156 5.49 -1.98 1.50
CA ASP A 156 4.26 -2.39 0.82
C ASP A 156 3.09 -1.42 1.03
N PHE A 157 3.03 -0.74 2.20
CA PHE A 157 1.94 0.19 2.53
C PHE A 157 2.44 1.44 3.24
N LEU A 158 1.82 2.58 2.90
CA LEU A 158 1.94 3.85 3.62
C LEU A 158 0.54 4.34 4.00
N LEU A 159 0.33 4.72 5.25
CA LEU A 159 -0.94 5.25 5.74
C LEU A 159 -0.79 6.73 6.09
N PHE A 160 -1.62 7.57 5.46
CA PHE A 160 -1.75 9.00 5.77
C PHE A 160 -3.15 9.27 6.32
N LYS A 161 -3.26 10.27 7.19
CA LYS A 161 -4.54 10.81 7.65
C LYS A 161 -4.57 12.30 7.36
N GLN A 162 -5.28 12.67 6.32
CA GLN A 162 -5.39 14.06 5.85
C GLN A 162 -6.59 14.25 4.95
N LYS A 163 -7.04 15.49 4.81
CA LYS A 163 -8.23 15.83 4.02
C LYS A 163 -8.06 15.51 2.54
N ASN A 164 -6.97 15.94 1.96
CA ASN A 164 -6.68 15.80 0.54
C ASN A 164 -5.83 14.56 0.27
N MET A 165 -5.81 14.12 -0.97
CA MET A 165 -4.94 13.06 -1.44
C MET A 165 -3.47 13.46 -1.21
N PRO A 166 -2.62 12.56 -0.65
CA PRO A 166 -1.19 12.81 -0.48
C PRO A 166 -0.51 13.21 -1.79
N LYS A 167 0.42 14.14 -1.74
CA LYS A 167 1.14 14.61 -2.92
C LYS A 167 2.39 13.77 -3.14
N GLU A 168 2.60 13.37 -4.38
CA GLU A 168 3.87 12.78 -4.81
C GLU A 168 5.01 13.78 -4.56
N ASN A 169 6.18 13.30 -4.20
CA ASN A 169 7.39 14.11 -4.04
C ASN A 169 7.32 15.21 -2.96
N ASP A 170 6.28 15.21 -2.13
CA ASP A 170 6.17 16.12 -0.99
C ASP A 170 6.58 15.40 0.30
N LEU A 171 7.85 15.50 0.65
CA LEU A 171 8.40 14.88 1.86
C LEU A 171 7.97 15.59 3.15
N THR A 172 7.24 16.71 3.05
CA THR A 172 6.64 17.36 4.23
C THR A 172 5.35 16.70 4.66
N GLU A 173 4.68 15.98 3.76
CA GLU A 173 3.55 15.12 4.07
C GLU A 173 4.08 13.77 4.59
N ILE A 174 4.12 13.59 5.91
CA ILE A 174 4.69 12.40 6.55
C ILE A 174 3.59 11.36 6.75
N PRO A 175 3.78 10.10 6.31
CA PRO A 175 2.86 9.03 6.63
C PRO A 175 2.85 8.74 8.14
N LEU A 176 1.70 8.43 8.69
CA LEU A 176 1.57 8.02 10.09
C LEU A 176 2.17 6.63 10.32
N MET A 177 2.02 5.75 9.33
CA MET A 177 2.48 4.36 9.41
C MET A 177 3.10 3.94 8.08
N ALA A 178 4.14 3.15 8.17
CA ALA A 178 4.78 2.48 7.05
C ALA A 178 4.86 0.98 7.36
N ILE A 179 4.34 0.14 6.48
CA ILE A 179 4.12 -1.28 6.76
C ILE A 179 4.71 -2.12 5.64
N GLU A 180 5.51 -3.09 6.02
CA GLU A 180 6.02 -4.13 5.14
C GLU A 180 5.32 -5.44 5.48
N GLY A 181 4.66 -6.05 4.52
CA GLY A 181 3.97 -7.32 4.67
C GLY A 181 4.83 -8.53 4.31
N THR A 182 4.51 -9.68 4.87
CA THR A 182 5.05 -10.96 4.44
C THR A 182 3.99 -12.05 4.55
N LYS A 183 3.89 -12.86 3.51
CA LYS A 183 2.95 -14.00 3.43
C LYS A 183 3.55 -15.29 3.99
N THR A 184 4.84 -15.28 4.30
CA THR A 184 5.58 -16.49 4.69
C THR A 184 5.94 -16.46 6.15
N SER A 185 5.70 -17.60 6.83
CA SER A 185 6.33 -17.89 8.11
C SER A 185 7.86 -17.99 7.95
N ASP A 186 8.59 -17.80 9.05
CA ASP A 186 10.07 -17.92 9.07
C ASP A 186 10.59 -19.28 8.58
N ASP A 187 9.78 -20.32 8.64
CA ASP A 187 10.15 -21.66 8.23
C ASP A 187 10.21 -21.84 6.71
N GLU A 188 9.45 -21.04 5.98
CA GLU A 188 9.41 -21.06 4.51
C GLU A 188 10.18 -19.90 3.89
N SER A 189 10.36 -18.80 4.62
CA SER A 189 11.19 -17.72 4.13
C SER A 189 12.60 -18.29 4.02
N ARG A 190 13.01 -18.49 2.81
CA ARG A 190 14.41 -18.56 2.51
C ARG A 190 15.03 -17.43 3.29
N ASN A 191 16.01 -17.72 4.11
CA ASN A 191 16.73 -16.86 5.06
C ASN A 191 17.07 -15.42 4.60
N THR A 192 16.59 -15.00 3.46
CA THR A 192 16.87 -13.77 2.73
C THR A 192 15.76 -12.74 2.81
N GLY A 193 14.53 -13.17 3.08
CA GLY A 193 13.38 -12.29 3.10
C GLY A 193 13.48 -11.20 4.16
N VAL A 194 13.90 -11.57 5.37
CA VAL A 194 14.11 -10.61 6.48
C VAL A 194 15.17 -9.57 6.13
N SER A 195 16.30 -9.99 5.53
CA SER A 195 17.38 -9.08 5.19
C SER A 195 16.95 -8.03 4.15
N GLN A 196 16.16 -8.43 3.16
CA GLN A 196 15.62 -7.50 2.17
C GLN A 196 14.66 -6.50 2.81
N ARG A 197 13.83 -6.94 3.76
CA ARG A 197 12.87 -6.08 4.46
C ARG A 197 13.55 -5.08 5.38
N VAL A 198 14.59 -5.49 6.09
CA VAL A 198 15.42 -4.54 6.87
C VAL A 198 15.95 -3.42 5.98
N SER A 199 16.43 -3.72 4.78
CA SER A 199 16.92 -2.70 3.86
C SER A 199 15.84 -1.73 3.39
N LYS A 200 14.57 -2.17 3.26
CA LYS A 200 13.44 -1.29 2.96
C LYS A 200 13.18 -0.27 4.08
N PHE A 201 13.24 -0.68 5.34
CA PHE A 201 13.08 0.23 6.48
C PHE A 201 14.25 1.21 6.64
N VAL A 202 15.47 0.78 6.32
CA VAL A 202 16.63 1.69 6.26
C VAL A 202 16.41 2.77 5.21
N TYR A 203 15.97 2.35 4.02
CA TYR A 203 15.65 3.27 2.93
C TYR A 203 14.51 4.23 3.31
N LEU A 204 13.45 3.73 3.93
CA LEU A 204 12.33 4.55 4.42
C LEU A 204 12.80 5.66 5.36
N ARG A 205 13.65 5.32 6.34
CA ARG A 205 14.14 6.28 7.34
C ARG A 205 14.97 7.42 6.76
N SER A 206 15.54 7.25 5.59
CA SER A 206 16.24 8.35 4.91
C SER A 206 15.30 9.45 4.40
N PHE A 207 14.02 9.12 4.20
CA PHE A 207 12.98 10.06 3.78
C PHE A 207 12.05 10.47 4.94
N TYR A 208 11.66 9.52 5.78
CA TYR A 208 10.67 9.72 6.84
C TYR A 208 11.24 9.25 8.19
N ARG A 209 11.82 10.18 8.97
CA ARG A 209 12.52 9.83 10.24
C ARG A 209 11.57 9.38 11.35
N ASP A 210 10.40 10.02 11.44
CA ASP A 210 9.46 9.88 12.58
C ASP A 210 8.24 9.01 12.27
N VAL A 211 8.26 8.27 11.16
CA VAL A 211 7.18 7.37 10.78
C VAL A 211 7.18 6.11 11.66
N LYS A 212 6.01 5.69 12.10
CA LYS A 212 5.86 4.39 12.78
C LYS A 212 6.03 3.26 11.77
N MET A 213 6.90 2.31 12.08
CA MET A 213 7.28 1.22 11.19
C MET A 213 6.75 -0.11 11.69
N TYR A 214 6.15 -0.89 10.78
CA TYR A 214 5.58 -2.19 11.10
C TYR A 214 6.03 -3.26 10.13
N MET A 215 6.36 -4.42 10.66
CA MET A 215 6.52 -5.66 9.92
C MET A 215 5.30 -6.54 10.19
N LEU A 216 4.44 -6.73 9.20
CA LEU A 216 3.23 -7.51 9.28
C LEU A 216 3.46 -8.91 8.73
N TYR A 217 3.42 -9.90 9.61
CA TYR A 217 3.39 -11.32 9.23
C TYR A 217 1.94 -11.73 9.02
N ASN A 218 1.55 -11.85 7.76
CA ASN A 218 0.23 -12.32 7.39
C ASN A 218 0.30 -13.82 7.14
N GLU A 219 -0.16 -14.62 8.09
CA GLU A 219 -0.16 -16.08 7.99
C GLU A 219 -1.24 -16.56 7.01
N GLU A 220 -1.08 -16.30 5.73
CA GLU A 220 -1.89 -16.98 4.71
C GLU A 220 -1.43 -18.44 4.52
N LEU A 221 -0.26 -18.80 5.04
CA LEU A 221 0.32 -20.13 4.99
C LEU A 221 0.25 -20.76 6.37
N GLU A 222 -0.12 -22.03 6.43
CA GLU A 222 -0.15 -22.80 7.68
C GLU A 222 1.21 -22.72 8.39
N ALA A 223 1.21 -22.11 9.57
CA ALA A 223 2.39 -22.08 10.43
C ALA A 223 2.74 -23.52 10.86
N ARG A 224 3.99 -23.93 10.64
CA ARG A 224 4.49 -25.18 11.20
C ARG A 224 4.73 -24.99 12.70
N PRO A 225 3.99 -25.67 13.57
CA PRO A 225 4.10 -25.43 14.99
C PRO A 225 5.49 -25.79 15.52
N ASN A 226 6.05 -24.90 16.36
CA ASN A 226 7.17 -25.14 17.27
C ASN A 226 8.59 -25.35 16.69
N LYS A 227 8.89 -24.91 15.48
CA LYS A 227 10.26 -24.95 14.98
C LYS A 227 11.04 -23.69 15.38
N LYS A 228 12.24 -23.90 15.93
CA LYS A 228 13.16 -22.78 16.22
C LYS A 228 13.49 -22.01 14.94
N PRO A 229 13.33 -20.66 14.92
CA PRO A 229 13.72 -19.85 13.77
C PRO A 229 15.20 -20.01 13.42
N SER A 230 15.54 -19.81 12.15
CA SER A 230 16.94 -19.81 11.74
C SER A 230 17.71 -18.65 12.38
N ASN A 231 19.01 -18.81 12.60
CA ASN A 231 19.84 -17.73 13.13
C ASN A 231 19.79 -16.46 12.26
N THR A 232 19.60 -16.61 10.93
CA THR A 232 19.45 -15.47 10.02
C THR A 232 18.13 -14.73 10.25
N SER A 233 17.04 -15.48 10.48
CA SER A 233 15.76 -14.88 10.84
C SER A 233 15.83 -14.17 12.19
N ILE A 234 16.46 -14.78 13.20
CA ILE A 234 16.66 -14.17 14.52
C ILE A 234 17.48 -12.88 14.38
N PHE A 235 18.61 -12.94 13.70
CA PHE A 235 19.48 -11.78 13.50
C PHE A 235 18.74 -10.60 12.81
N GLY A 236 18.05 -10.89 11.71
CA GLY A 236 17.31 -9.86 10.98
C GLY A 236 16.14 -9.28 11.79
N THR A 237 15.39 -10.13 12.48
CA THR A 237 14.28 -9.66 13.34
C THR A 237 14.79 -8.83 14.52
N ASN A 238 15.91 -9.22 15.14
CA ASN A 238 16.52 -8.44 16.21
C ASN A 238 16.95 -7.04 15.70
N ILE A 239 17.49 -6.94 14.48
CA ILE A 239 17.81 -5.64 13.87
C ILE A 239 16.51 -4.82 13.61
N LEU A 240 15.44 -5.44 13.11
CA LEU A 240 14.15 -4.76 12.96
C LEU A 240 13.67 -4.17 14.29
N LEU A 241 13.68 -4.96 15.36
CA LEU A 241 13.32 -4.52 16.70
C LEU A 241 14.22 -3.37 17.17
N SER A 242 15.54 -3.47 16.95
CA SER A 242 16.50 -2.41 17.28
C SER A 242 16.26 -1.11 16.48
N LEU A 243 15.76 -1.23 15.24
CA LEU A 243 15.32 -0.09 14.43
C LEU A 243 13.99 0.52 14.88
N GLY A 244 13.35 -0.06 15.91
CA GLY A 244 12.04 0.39 16.39
C GLY A 244 10.88 -0.05 15.48
N VAL A 245 11.07 -1.12 14.69
CA VAL A 245 9.98 -1.72 13.90
C VAL A 245 9.12 -2.59 14.80
N THR A 246 7.83 -2.33 14.83
CA THR A 246 6.86 -3.17 15.52
C THR A 246 6.57 -4.42 14.70
N ILE A 247 6.71 -5.60 15.31
CA ILE A 247 6.41 -6.88 14.67
C ILE A 247 4.97 -7.29 15.01
N VAL A 248 4.17 -7.55 14.00
CA VAL A 248 2.75 -7.95 14.14
C VAL A 248 2.54 -9.30 13.47
N GLY A 249 1.72 -10.16 14.08
CA GLY A 249 1.39 -11.49 13.54
C GLY A 249 2.47 -12.55 13.77
N LYS A 250 3.48 -12.28 14.60
CA LYS A 250 4.54 -13.21 14.96
C LYS A 250 4.85 -13.13 16.45
N ASP A 251 4.93 -14.28 17.12
CA ASP A 251 5.39 -14.33 18.51
C ASP A 251 6.88 -14.03 18.59
N THR A 252 7.22 -12.89 19.16
CA THR A 252 8.61 -12.45 19.38
C THR A 252 9.13 -12.73 20.79
N SER A 253 8.32 -13.28 21.68
CA SER A 253 8.64 -13.40 23.11
C SER A 253 9.76 -14.39 23.43
N LYS A 254 9.98 -15.42 22.61
CA LYS A 254 10.89 -16.54 22.93
C LYS A 254 12.30 -16.45 22.32
N TRP A 255 12.40 -15.89 21.11
CA TRP A 255 13.62 -16.02 20.30
C TRP A 255 14.20 -14.69 19.85
N PHE A 256 13.46 -13.62 20.02
CA PHE A 256 13.78 -12.33 19.44
C PHE A 256 13.89 -11.27 20.54
N ALA A 257 14.93 -10.47 20.45
CA ALA A 257 15.14 -9.31 21.29
C ALA A 257 15.93 -8.24 20.51
N PRO A 258 15.68 -6.95 20.71
CA PRO A 258 16.54 -5.93 20.13
C PRO A 258 17.98 -6.10 20.65
N PHE A 259 18.95 -5.80 19.80
CA PHE A 259 20.33 -5.68 20.25
C PHE A 259 20.47 -4.44 21.13
N GLU A 260 21.19 -4.54 22.22
CA GLU A 260 21.43 -3.43 23.15
C GLU A 260 22.71 -2.65 22.83
N SER A 261 23.63 -3.27 22.07
CA SER A 261 24.90 -2.65 21.71
C SER A 261 25.47 -3.15 20.38
N LEU A 262 26.41 -2.35 19.85
CA LEU A 262 27.19 -2.70 18.66
C LEU A 262 27.97 -4.01 18.87
N ASP A 263 28.57 -4.17 20.05
CA ASP A 263 29.40 -5.35 20.34
C ASP A 263 28.55 -6.62 20.45
N GLU A 264 27.33 -6.51 20.97
CA GLU A 264 26.38 -7.62 20.98
C GLU A 264 25.99 -8.06 19.55
N LEU A 265 25.66 -7.09 18.68
CA LEU A 265 25.35 -7.36 17.28
C LEU A 265 26.51 -8.08 16.58
N ILE A 266 27.74 -7.57 16.74
CA ILE A 266 28.95 -8.17 16.14
C ILE A 266 29.19 -9.58 16.70
N LYS A 267 29.07 -9.75 18.00
CA LYS A 267 29.23 -11.05 18.68
C LYS A 267 28.21 -12.08 18.19
N PHE A 268 26.93 -11.67 18.10
CA PHE A 268 25.88 -12.54 17.60
C PHE A 268 26.18 -12.99 16.17
N LYS A 269 26.52 -12.05 15.27
CA LYS A 269 26.84 -12.35 13.88
C LYS A 269 28.05 -13.27 13.74
N SER A 270 29.08 -13.06 14.55
CA SER A 270 30.32 -13.87 14.54
C SER A 270 30.06 -15.31 15.01
N ASN A 271 29.09 -15.52 15.89
CA ASN A 271 28.73 -16.84 16.44
C ASN A 271 27.70 -17.59 15.56
N MET A 272 27.21 -17.00 14.47
CA MET A 272 26.30 -17.71 13.57
C MET A 272 27.02 -18.90 12.89
N ARG A 273 26.32 -20.05 12.83
CA ARG A 273 26.86 -21.23 12.14
C ARG A 273 27.22 -20.91 10.69
N LYS A 274 28.30 -21.49 10.22
CA LYS A 274 28.70 -21.41 8.81
C LYS A 274 27.57 -21.95 7.92
N PRO A 275 27.25 -21.27 6.80
CA PRO A 275 26.30 -21.78 5.83
C PRO A 275 26.79 -23.09 5.21
N PRO A 276 25.90 -23.87 4.55
CA PRO A 276 26.30 -25.07 3.81
C PRO A 276 27.38 -24.81 2.76
N LYS A 277 28.08 -25.86 2.36
CA LYS A 277 29.15 -25.81 1.36
C LYS A 277 28.81 -24.91 0.17
N GLY A 278 29.73 -23.97 -0.14
CA GLY A 278 29.60 -23.06 -1.29
C GLY A 278 29.24 -21.62 -0.95
N ASN A 279 28.67 -21.34 0.22
CA ASN A 279 28.37 -19.98 0.65
C ASN A 279 29.43 -19.45 1.61
N VAL A 280 30.03 -18.31 1.31
CA VAL A 280 30.93 -17.61 2.22
C VAL A 280 30.07 -16.80 3.21
N PRO A 281 30.22 -17.05 4.53
CA PRO A 281 29.48 -16.30 5.52
C PRO A 281 29.92 -14.84 5.50
N VAL A 282 28.98 -13.93 5.72
CA VAL A 282 29.30 -12.52 5.97
C VAL A 282 30.05 -12.43 7.30
N ARG A 283 31.24 -11.83 7.26
CA ARG A 283 32.10 -11.60 8.43
C ARG A 283 32.17 -10.13 8.75
N ILE A 284 32.24 -9.80 10.03
CA ILE A 284 32.41 -8.45 10.53
C ILE A 284 33.73 -8.44 11.34
N THR A 285 34.61 -7.49 11.01
CA THR A 285 35.86 -7.26 11.76
C THR A 285 35.89 -5.78 12.16
N LYS A 286 36.00 -5.53 13.47
CA LYS A 286 36.03 -4.17 14.04
C LYS A 286 37.47 -3.77 14.30
N TYR A 287 37.88 -2.64 13.75
CA TYR A 287 39.14 -1.95 14.02
C TYR A 287 38.85 -0.64 14.77
N ALA A 288 39.88 0.07 15.15
CA ALA A 288 39.74 1.34 15.87
C ALA A 288 39.06 2.44 15.03
N ASP A 289 39.37 2.50 13.73
CA ASP A 289 38.97 3.53 12.78
C ASP A 289 37.91 3.08 11.77
N ARG A 290 37.71 1.78 11.61
CA ARG A 290 36.83 1.20 10.61
C ARG A 290 36.21 -0.12 11.05
N ILE A 291 35.11 -0.46 10.44
CA ILE A 291 34.54 -1.82 10.47
C ILE A 291 34.55 -2.38 9.05
N GLU A 292 35.16 -3.55 8.90
CA GLU A 292 35.13 -4.28 7.64
C GLU A 292 34.04 -5.34 7.67
N VAL A 293 33.23 -5.37 6.60
CA VAL A 293 32.20 -6.37 6.41
C VAL A 293 32.46 -7.09 5.09
N SER A 294 32.79 -8.38 5.15
CA SER A 294 33.09 -9.15 3.96
C SER A 294 32.04 -10.20 3.67
N GLY A 295 31.72 -10.38 2.39
CA GLY A 295 30.80 -11.40 1.92
C GLY A 295 31.04 -11.76 0.47
N ARG A 296 30.53 -12.93 0.06
CA ARG A 296 30.52 -13.37 -1.34
C ARG A 296 29.08 -13.44 -1.82
N LEU A 297 28.87 -13.09 -3.08
CA LEU A 297 27.56 -13.31 -3.70
C LEU A 297 27.20 -14.79 -3.65
N SER A 298 25.93 -15.10 -3.41
CA SER A 298 25.41 -16.47 -3.41
C SER A 298 25.27 -17.03 -4.82
N LYS A 299 25.23 -16.15 -5.84
CA LYS A 299 25.22 -16.50 -7.25
C LYS A 299 26.38 -15.79 -7.96
N PRO A 300 26.91 -16.36 -9.05
CA PRO A 300 27.84 -15.65 -9.92
C PRO A 300 27.24 -14.31 -10.39
N ALA A 301 28.09 -13.28 -10.46
CA ALA A 301 27.66 -11.93 -10.82
C ALA A 301 27.01 -11.83 -12.22
N ASP A 302 27.39 -12.71 -13.13
CA ASP A 302 26.88 -12.82 -14.50
C ASP A 302 25.49 -13.45 -14.63
N LYS A 303 24.97 -14.07 -13.56
CA LYS A 303 23.72 -14.86 -13.57
C LYS A 303 22.57 -14.28 -12.76
N GLY A 304 22.60 -13.03 -12.39
CA GLY A 304 21.47 -12.46 -11.67
C GLY A 304 21.63 -11.03 -11.19
N ASN A 305 20.53 -10.43 -10.84
CA ASN A 305 20.51 -9.10 -10.27
C ASN A 305 21.11 -9.14 -8.85
N ILE A 306 22.18 -8.42 -8.64
CA ILE A 306 22.86 -8.26 -7.34
C ILE A 306 21.89 -7.82 -6.24
N GLY A 307 20.91 -6.95 -6.56
CA GLY A 307 19.92 -6.45 -5.61
C GLY A 307 19.06 -7.52 -4.95
N HIS A 308 18.94 -8.68 -5.57
CA HIS A 308 18.18 -9.83 -5.04
C HIS A 308 19.09 -10.91 -4.42
N ASP A 309 20.39 -10.66 -4.32
CA ASP A 309 21.30 -11.61 -3.68
C ASP A 309 21.10 -11.57 -2.15
N PRO A 310 20.95 -12.74 -1.51
CA PRO A 310 20.73 -12.82 -0.06
C PRO A 310 21.82 -12.17 0.78
N ASN A 311 23.07 -12.34 0.37
CA ASN A 311 24.21 -11.79 1.12
C ASN A 311 24.25 -10.27 1.01
N ILE A 312 23.84 -9.72 -0.11
CA ILE A 312 23.73 -8.27 -0.30
C ILE A 312 22.70 -7.66 0.67
N GLY A 313 21.53 -8.29 0.79
CA GLY A 313 20.55 -7.89 1.81
C GLY A 313 21.13 -7.92 3.22
N THR A 314 21.91 -8.94 3.54
CA THR A 314 22.60 -9.07 4.84
C THR A 314 23.64 -7.98 5.05
N LEU A 315 24.41 -7.61 4.05
CA LEU A 315 25.39 -6.51 4.14
C LEU A 315 24.72 -5.16 4.42
N SER A 316 23.62 -4.85 3.70
CA SER A 316 22.82 -3.65 3.94
C SER A 316 22.22 -3.62 5.36
N MET A 317 21.73 -4.74 5.83
CA MET A 317 21.17 -4.89 7.16
C MET A 317 22.24 -4.67 8.25
N ILE A 318 23.43 -5.21 8.07
CA ILE A 318 24.54 -5.02 9.01
C ILE A 318 24.95 -3.55 9.04
N GLY A 319 25.14 -2.93 7.87
CA GLY A 319 25.47 -1.49 7.79
C GLY A 319 24.45 -0.61 8.51
N ALA A 320 23.17 -0.91 8.34
CA ALA A 320 22.10 -0.21 9.07
C ALA A 320 22.22 -0.39 10.59
N GLY A 321 22.44 -1.61 11.05
CA GLY A 321 22.66 -1.91 12.47
C GLY A 321 23.87 -1.17 13.05
N LEU A 322 25.00 -1.15 12.32
CA LEU A 322 26.19 -0.43 12.75
C LEU A 322 25.93 1.07 12.93
N ARG A 323 25.22 1.70 11.99
CA ARG A 323 24.83 3.13 12.10
C ARG A 323 23.81 3.38 13.22
N LEU A 324 22.88 2.45 13.41
CA LEU A 324 21.90 2.53 14.51
C LEU A 324 22.58 2.61 15.88
N PHE A 325 23.65 1.83 16.08
CA PHE A 325 24.41 1.82 17.33
C PHE A 325 25.51 2.89 17.40
N GLY A 326 25.42 3.93 16.56
CA GLY A 326 26.25 5.12 16.66
C GLY A 326 27.65 4.97 16.08
N TRP A 327 27.93 3.92 15.30
CA TRP A 327 29.20 3.82 14.61
C TRP A 327 29.35 4.93 13.57
N THR A 328 30.26 5.88 13.80
CA THR A 328 30.51 7.02 12.90
C THR A 328 31.71 6.80 11.98
N GLY A 329 32.59 5.84 12.29
CA GLY A 329 33.76 5.50 11.49
C GLY A 329 33.42 4.89 10.13
N ASN A 330 34.45 4.59 9.36
CA ASN A 330 34.27 3.97 8.04
C ASN A 330 33.65 2.57 8.15
N ILE A 331 32.73 2.26 7.23
CA ILE A 331 32.25 0.91 6.98
C ILE A 331 32.73 0.50 5.60
N VAL A 332 33.63 -0.48 5.55
CA VAL A 332 34.23 -0.96 4.32
C VAL A 332 33.67 -2.34 3.99
N ILE A 333 33.06 -2.45 2.80
CA ILE A 333 32.46 -3.69 2.32
C ILE A 333 33.40 -4.37 1.33
N THR A 334 33.82 -5.59 1.62
CA THR A 334 34.58 -6.43 0.69
C THR A 334 33.66 -7.43 0.01
N LEU A 335 33.40 -7.24 -1.28
CA LEU A 335 32.56 -8.10 -2.12
C LEU A 335 33.43 -9.07 -2.94
N HIS A 336 33.46 -10.33 -2.55
CA HIS A 336 34.16 -11.35 -3.31
C HIS A 336 33.37 -11.80 -4.54
N GLY A 337 34.03 -11.87 -5.70
CA GLY A 337 33.44 -12.34 -6.97
C GLY A 337 32.61 -11.30 -7.74
N VAL A 338 32.84 -10.03 -7.48
CA VAL A 338 32.21 -8.90 -8.20
C VAL A 338 33.31 -8.08 -8.89
N SER A 339 33.12 -7.77 -10.17
CA SER A 339 34.01 -6.90 -10.93
C SER A 339 33.50 -5.45 -10.94
N GLN A 340 34.42 -4.52 -11.19
CA GLN A 340 34.05 -3.09 -11.37
C GLN A 340 33.07 -2.89 -12.52
N GLU A 341 33.25 -3.58 -13.62
CA GLU A 341 32.37 -3.51 -14.78
C GLU A 341 30.94 -3.93 -14.44
N TYR A 342 30.79 -5.03 -13.68
CA TYR A 342 29.47 -5.49 -13.24
C TYR A 342 28.79 -4.45 -12.33
N MET A 343 29.52 -3.85 -11.40
CA MET A 343 28.99 -2.82 -10.51
C MET A 343 28.52 -1.59 -11.27
N THR A 344 29.30 -1.12 -12.24
CA THR A 344 28.99 0.06 -13.05
C THR A 344 27.74 -0.15 -13.89
N ASN A 345 27.54 -1.34 -14.45
CA ASN A 345 26.37 -1.66 -15.28
C ASN A 345 25.07 -1.89 -14.48
N ASN A 346 25.16 -1.97 -13.15
CA ASN A 346 24.02 -2.24 -12.27
C ASN A 346 23.74 -1.11 -11.28
N THR A 347 23.81 0.14 -11.74
CA THR A 347 23.68 1.35 -10.91
C THR A 347 22.32 1.53 -10.20
N THR A 348 21.28 0.83 -10.66
CA THR A 348 19.94 0.86 -10.03
C THR A 348 19.78 -0.10 -8.86
N ASN A 349 20.88 -0.64 -8.38
CA ASN A 349 20.89 -1.67 -7.37
C ASN A 349 20.61 -1.12 -5.97
N LYS A 350 19.65 -1.74 -5.26
CA LYS A 350 19.30 -1.42 -3.86
C LYS A 350 20.49 -1.41 -2.91
N PHE A 351 21.45 -2.30 -3.12
CA PHE A 351 22.63 -2.38 -2.28
C PHE A 351 23.52 -1.15 -2.43
N LEU A 352 23.82 -0.74 -3.66
CA LEU A 352 24.62 0.46 -3.93
C LEU A 352 23.95 1.71 -3.40
N PHE A 353 22.64 1.77 -3.54
CA PHE A 353 21.82 2.81 -2.95
C PHE A 353 21.97 2.86 -1.42
N ASN A 354 21.86 1.70 -0.75
CA ASN A 354 22.07 1.61 0.70
C ASN A 354 23.50 1.92 1.11
N CYS A 355 24.51 1.52 0.32
CA CYS A 355 25.90 1.91 0.57
C CYS A 355 26.06 3.43 0.57
N SER A 356 25.45 4.11 -0.40
CA SER A 356 25.47 5.59 -0.46
C SER A 356 24.78 6.20 0.75
N LEU A 357 23.56 5.76 1.08
CA LEU A 357 22.80 6.26 2.23
C LEU A 357 23.49 6.07 3.57
N LEU A 358 24.13 4.92 3.76
CA LEU A 358 24.78 4.56 5.01
C LEU A 358 26.26 4.98 5.05
N ASN A 359 26.73 5.68 4.02
CA ASN A 359 28.13 6.06 3.85
C ASN A 359 29.07 4.85 4.01
N MET A 360 28.80 3.80 3.24
CA MET A 360 29.62 2.59 3.17
C MET A 360 30.47 2.62 1.89
N SER A 361 31.74 2.28 2.00
CA SER A 361 32.64 2.15 0.85
C SER A 361 32.81 0.69 0.44
N LEU A 362 33.20 0.48 -0.82
CA LEU A 362 33.53 -0.85 -1.34
C LEU A 362 35.06 -0.99 -1.42
N ASP A 363 35.58 -2.07 -0.86
CA ASP A 363 36.98 -2.38 -0.92
C ASP A 363 37.41 -2.80 -2.33
N GLY A 364 38.40 -2.11 -2.89
CA GLY A 364 38.91 -2.38 -4.24
C GLY A 364 37.93 -2.11 -5.40
N LEU A 365 36.77 -1.51 -5.13
CA LEU A 365 35.76 -1.18 -6.13
C LEU A 365 35.36 0.28 -6.01
N ALA A 366 35.37 1.02 -7.10
CA ALA A 366 34.83 2.37 -7.15
C ALA A 366 33.30 2.34 -7.08
N MET A 367 32.73 3.13 -6.20
CA MET A 367 31.28 3.33 -6.14
C MET A 367 30.81 4.04 -7.42
N PRO A 368 29.84 3.49 -8.14
CA PRO A 368 29.21 4.22 -9.24
C PRO A 368 28.49 5.46 -8.71
N SER A 369 28.39 6.48 -9.55
CA SER A 369 27.58 7.65 -9.23
C SER A 369 26.11 7.21 -9.12
N ILE A 370 25.54 7.30 -7.93
CA ILE A 370 24.14 6.98 -7.67
C ILE A 370 23.39 8.28 -7.46
N VAL A 371 22.44 8.55 -8.33
CA VAL A 371 21.50 9.64 -8.12
C VAL A 371 20.43 9.12 -7.17
N LEU A 372 20.45 9.63 -5.94
CA LEU A 372 19.37 9.38 -4.99
C LEU A 372 18.12 10.08 -5.48
N PRO A 373 16.98 9.39 -5.58
CA PRO A 373 15.72 10.03 -5.94
C PRO A 373 15.34 11.03 -4.83
N ASP A 374 14.74 12.12 -5.24
CA ASP A 374 14.16 13.15 -4.38
C ASP A 374 12.75 12.80 -3.87
N TYR A 375 12.28 11.59 -4.18
CA TYR A 375 10.98 11.06 -3.75
C TYR A 375 11.11 9.63 -3.23
N TYR A 376 10.23 9.25 -2.30
CA TYR A 376 10.15 7.89 -1.78
C TYR A 376 9.20 7.02 -2.61
N TRP A 377 8.07 7.59 -3.06
CA TRP A 377 7.03 6.93 -3.81
C TRP A 377 6.42 7.87 -4.86
N HIS A 378 5.77 7.29 -5.87
CA HIS A 378 4.93 8.00 -6.83
C HIS A 378 3.69 7.16 -7.13
N TYR A 379 2.63 7.79 -7.60
CA TYR A 379 1.44 7.05 -8.02
C TYR A 379 1.73 6.17 -9.22
N GLU A 380 1.24 4.92 -9.16
CA GLU A 380 1.46 3.99 -10.25
C GLU A 380 0.65 4.40 -11.48
N ARG A 381 1.35 4.70 -12.58
CA ARG A 381 0.77 5.17 -13.84
C ARG A 381 1.44 4.55 -15.06
N LYS A 382 2.33 3.60 -14.87
CA LYS A 382 3.18 3.07 -15.97
C LYS A 382 3.21 1.55 -16.07
N SER A 383 2.76 0.84 -15.04
CA SER A 383 2.79 -0.62 -15.01
C SER A 383 1.48 -1.22 -15.50
N GLU A 384 1.57 -2.34 -16.19
CA GLU A 384 0.43 -3.17 -16.59
C GLU A 384 -0.46 -3.59 -15.41
N LYS A 385 0.10 -3.70 -14.21
CA LYS A 385 -0.64 -4.07 -13.00
C LYS A 385 -1.83 -3.15 -12.71
N VAL A 386 -1.83 -1.91 -13.19
CA VAL A 386 -2.95 -0.97 -12.99
C VAL A 386 -4.26 -1.50 -13.58
N ALA A 387 -4.22 -2.01 -14.82
CA ALA A 387 -5.40 -2.57 -15.46
C ALA A 387 -5.80 -3.92 -14.86
N SER A 388 -4.82 -4.79 -14.56
CA SER A 388 -5.11 -6.10 -13.98
C SER A 388 -5.66 -6.00 -12.54
N ILE A 389 -5.18 -5.04 -11.74
CA ILE A 389 -5.75 -4.77 -10.40
C ILE A 389 -7.16 -4.18 -10.51
N LEU A 390 -7.40 -3.23 -11.44
CA LEU A 390 -8.74 -2.69 -11.68
C LEU A 390 -9.73 -3.80 -12.03
N LEU A 391 -9.39 -4.64 -13.00
CA LEU A 391 -10.21 -5.79 -13.40
C LEU A 391 -10.49 -6.71 -12.21
N HIS A 392 -9.43 -7.11 -11.50
CA HIS A 392 -9.54 -8.02 -10.37
C HIS A 392 -10.48 -7.46 -9.29
N LEU A 393 -10.26 -6.22 -8.84
CA LEU A 393 -11.10 -5.61 -7.79
C LEU A 393 -12.54 -5.36 -8.26
N THR A 394 -12.75 -5.01 -9.53
CA THR A 394 -14.10 -4.88 -10.11
C THR A 394 -14.84 -6.21 -10.07
N CYS A 395 -14.17 -7.29 -10.45
CA CYS A 395 -14.73 -8.64 -10.41
C CYS A 395 -15.04 -9.08 -8.98
N LEU A 396 -14.12 -8.91 -8.05
CA LEU A 396 -14.34 -9.23 -6.62
C LEU A 396 -15.51 -8.42 -6.03
N TYR A 397 -15.59 -7.12 -6.34
CA TYR A 397 -16.69 -6.26 -5.89
C TYR A 397 -18.05 -6.74 -6.38
N SER A 398 -18.09 -7.44 -7.51
CA SER A 398 -19.30 -7.99 -8.12
C SER A 398 -19.59 -9.44 -7.74
N GLY A 399 -18.73 -10.08 -6.94
CA GLY A 399 -18.93 -11.46 -6.44
C GLY A 399 -18.19 -12.55 -7.24
N ILE A 400 -17.49 -12.19 -8.33
CA ILE A 400 -16.58 -13.09 -9.04
C ILE A 400 -15.36 -13.34 -8.15
N LYS A 401 -14.94 -14.59 -7.98
CA LYS A 401 -13.88 -14.97 -7.03
C LYS A 401 -12.49 -14.88 -7.66
N GLY A 402 -11.52 -14.32 -6.94
CA GLY A 402 -10.10 -14.44 -7.30
C GLY A 402 -9.53 -15.74 -6.72
N ILE A 403 -8.96 -16.60 -7.55
CA ILE A 403 -8.35 -17.86 -7.11
C ILE A 403 -6.82 -17.86 -7.22
N TYR A 404 -6.27 -16.94 -7.98
CA TYR A 404 -4.83 -16.74 -8.10
C TYR A 404 -4.52 -15.30 -8.50
N GLU A 405 -3.39 -14.78 -8.04
CA GLU A 405 -2.88 -13.47 -8.43
C GLU A 405 -1.34 -13.41 -8.38
N ASN A 406 -0.75 -12.70 -9.34
CA ASN A 406 0.68 -12.40 -9.39
C ASN A 406 0.93 -11.04 -10.08
N HIS A 407 0.19 -10.01 -9.70
CA HIS A 407 0.30 -8.69 -10.31
C HIS A 407 1.70 -8.08 -10.26
N ALA A 408 2.53 -8.48 -9.30
CA ALA A 408 3.88 -7.98 -9.13
C ALA A 408 4.95 -8.78 -9.93
N GLY A 409 4.59 -9.94 -10.49
CA GLY A 409 5.47 -10.75 -11.33
C GLY A 409 6.67 -11.42 -10.64
N CYS A 410 6.88 -11.22 -9.35
CA CYS A 410 8.10 -11.64 -8.65
C CYS A 410 7.87 -12.61 -7.48
N GLU A 411 6.65 -12.90 -7.08
CA GLU A 411 6.35 -13.77 -5.97
C GLU A 411 6.21 -15.23 -6.38
N ARG A 412 6.50 -16.13 -5.43
CA ARG A 412 6.07 -17.52 -5.56
C ARG A 412 4.57 -17.56 -5.53
N SER A 413 4.07 -18.11 -6.56
CA SER A 413 2.67 -18.22 -6.82
C SER A 413 2.05 -19.27 -5.93
N TYR A 414 0.97 -18.91 -5.27
CA TYR A 414 0.15 -19.80 -4.48
C TYR A 414 -1.20 -19.89 -5.12
N PHE A 415 -1.66 -21.11 -5.35
CA PHE A 415 -2.97 -21.37 -5.89
C PHE A 415 -3.97 -21.61 -4.77
N LYS A 416 -5.09 -20.89 -4.77
CA LYS A 416 -6.12 -21.05 -3.75
C LYS A 416 -6.99 -22.26 -4.09
N THR A 417 -7.05 -23.24 -3.18
CA THR A 417 -7.92 -24.42 -3.35
C THR A 417 -9.39 -24.07 -3.16
N SER A 418 -10.27 -25.01 -3.50
CA SER A 418 -11.72 -24.90 -3.23
C SER A 418 -12.05 -24.74 -1.73
N THR A 419 -11.20 -25.27 -0.86
CA THR A 419 -11.31 -25.14 0.60
C THR A 419 -10.72 -23.84 1.16
N GLY A 420 -10.08 -23.01 0.32
CA GLY A 420 -9.44 -21.77 0.73
C GLY A 420 -7.97 -21.91 1.12
N SER A 421 -7.42 -23.11 1.24
CA SER A 421 -5.99 -23.34 1.50
C SER A 421 -5.14 -22.87 0.33
N LEU A 422 -3.90 -22.46 0.60
CA LEU A 422 -2.94 -22.05 -0.42
C LEU A 422 -1.99 -23.20 -0.74
N ILE A 423 -1.82 -23.50 -2.01
CA ILE A 423 -0.85 -24.48 -2.51
C ILE A 423 0.25 -23.73 -3.24
N ALA A 424 1.51 -23.91 -2.83
CA ALA A 424 2.65 -23.39 -3.55
C ALA A 424 2.76 -24.04 -4.94
N LEU A 425 2.83 -23.23 -5.98
CA LEU A 425 3.06 -23.71 -7.33
C LEU A 425 4.55 -23.96 -7.57
N PRO A 426 4.92 -25.05 -8.24
CA PRO A 426 6.30 -25.30 -8.59
C PRO A 426 6.82 -24.32 -9.63
N LYS A 427 8.14 -24.19 -9.74
CA LYS A 427 8.75 -23.37 -10.77
C LYS A 427 8.72 -24.01 -12.15
N LYS A 428 8.56 -25.31 -12.21
CA LYS A 428 8.60 -26.11 -13.43
C LYS A 428 7.34 -26.95 -13.50
N ASP A 429 6.86 -27.15 -14.70
CA ASP A 429 5.81 -28.09 -15.03
C ASP A 429 6.32 -29.55 -14.94
N GLU A 430 5.43 -30.52 -15.16
CA GLU A 430 5.78 -31.94 -15.18
C GLU A 430 6.81 -32.32 -16.27
N SER A 431 6.91 -31.53 -17.35
CA SER A 431 7.90 -31.72 -18.41
C SER A 431 9.26 -31.12 -18.09
N GLY A 432 9.41 -30.45 -16.95
CA GLY A 432 10.65 -29.79 -16.52
C GLY A 432 10.87 -28.40 -17.13
N LYS A 433 9.91 -27.84 -17.88
CA LYS A 433 9.92 -26.47 -18.37
C LYS A 433 9.44 -25.51 -17.30
N ASN A 434 9.74 -24.22 -17.47
CA ASN A 434 9.22 -23.20 -16.55
C ASN A 434 7.70 -23.16 -16.63
N LEU A 435 7.03 -23.32 -15.47
CA LEU A 435 5.58 -23.16 -15.38
C LEU A 435 5.25 -21.68 -15.54
N LEU A 436 4.55 -21.34 -16.59
CA LEU A 436 4.08 -19.98 -16.87
C LEU A 436 2.69 -19.80 -16.25
N LEU A 437 2.49 -18.63 -15.67
CA LEU A 437 1.32 -18.33 -14.83
C LEU A 437 0.72 -17.00 -15.29
N PRO A 438 -0.62 -16.89 -15.39
CA PRO A 438 -1.27 -15.61 -15.65
C PRO A 438 -1.12 -14.65 -14.45
N ASP A 439 -1.30 -13.37 -14.67
CA ASP A 439 -1.26 -12.37 -13.58
C ASP A 439 -2.45 -12.51 -12.63
N VAL A 440 -3.61 -12.93 -13.12
CA VAL A 440 -4.79 -13.17 -12.32
C VAL A 440 -5.64 -14.31 -12.89
N VAL A 441 -6.18 -15.16 -12.00
CA VAL A 441 -7.18 -16.16 -12.35
C VAL A 441 -8.46 -15.86 -11.58
N LEU A 442 -9.53 -15.64 -12.30
CA LEU A 442 -10.84 -15.34 -11.77
C LEU A 442 -11.78 -16.53 -12.00
N ARG A 443 -12.69 -16.78 -11.06
CA ARG A 443 -13.68 -17.83 -11.13
C ARG A 443 -15.08 -17.30 -10.92
N ASP A 444 -15.96 -17.54 -11.84
CA ASP A 444 -17.37 -17.26 -11.72
C ASP A 444 -18.15 -18.55 -11.54
N ASP A 445 -18.74 -18.71 -10.35
CA ASP A 445 -19.48 -19.91 -9.99
C ASP A 445 -20.90 -19.93 -10.61
N VAL A 446 -21.41 -18.78 -11.03
CA VAL A 446 -22.76 -18.68 -11.60
C VAL A 446 -22.80 -19.24 -13.02
N VAL A 447 -21.80 -18.89 -13.83
CA VAL A 447 -21.68 -19.36 -15.22
C VAL A 447 -20.72 -20.54 -15.39
N GLN A 448 -20.06 -20.96 -14.31
CA GLN A 448 -19.03 -22.00 -14.29
C GLN A 448 -17.88 -21.71 -15.27
N GLU A 449 -17.37 -20.50 -15.24
CA GLU A 449 -16.25 -20.06 -16.07
C GLU A 449 -15.05 -19.61 -15.22
N ILE A 450 -13.86 -19.86 -15.76
CA ILE A 450 -12.58 -19.38 -15.20
C ILE A 450 -11.90 -18.52 -16.26
N TYR A 451 -11.41 -17.36 -15.83
CA TYR A 451 -10.74 -16.42 -16.70
C TYR A 451 -9.27 -16.32 -16.31
N ASN A 452 -8.38 -16.80 -17.18
CA ASN A 452 -6.94 -16.58 -17.07
C ASN A 452 -6.60 -15.28 -17.74
N VAL A 453 -6.14 -14.30 -16.98
CA VAL A 453 -5.88 -12.95 -17.49
C VAL A 453 -4.43 -12.56 -17.28
N GLU A 454 -3.79 -12.16 -18.36
CA GLU A 454 -2.44 -11.60 -18.40
C GLU A 454 -2.51 -10.08 -18.52
N GLY A 455 -1.77 -9.37 -17.66
CA GLY A 455 -1.62 -7.92 -17.71
C GLY A 455 -0.47 -7.52 -18.64
N LYS A 456 -0.72 -6.58 -19.55
CA LYS A 456 0.32 -6.04 -20.45
C LYS A 456 0.12 -4.55 -20.69
N LYS A 457 1.21 -3.88 -21.06
CA LYS A 457 1.13 -2.54 -21.65
C LYS A 457 0.67 -2.63 -23.09
N LEU A 458 0.06 -1.57 -23.60
CA LEU A 458 -0.30 -1.50 -25.02
C LEU A 458 0.92 -1.74 -25.92
N THR A 459 2.10 -1.29 -25.52
CA THR A 459 3.35 -1.48 -26.28
C THR A 459 3.84 -2.94 -26.31
N THR A 460 3.43 -3.76 -25.34
CA THR A 460 3.80 -5.18 -25.24
C THR A 460 2.64 -6.14 -25.54
N LEU A 461 1.57 -5.64 -26.16
CA LEU A 461 0.39 -6.43 -26.53
C LEU A 461 0.75 -7.71 -27.29
N LYS A 462 1.64 -7.62 -28.31
CA LYS A 462 2.06 -8.79 -29.11
C LYS A 462 2.76 -9.86 -28.27
N GLN A 463 3.49 -9.46 -27.24
CA GLN A 463 4.11 -10.40 -26.29
C GLN A 463 3.03 -11.09 -25.45
N GLY A 464 2.07 -10.33 -24.92
CA GLY A 464 0.96 -10.89 -24.15
C GLY A 464 0.14 -11.92 -24.94
N LEU A 465 -0.13 -11.66 -26.22
CA LEU A 465 -0.82 -12.62 -27.08
C LEU A 465 -0.09 -13.97 -27.21
N LYS A 466 1.24 -13.95 -27.24
CA LYS A 466 2.03 -15.19 -27.25
C LYS A 466 2.03 -15.87 -25.87
N GLU A 467 2.06 -15.11 -24.79
CA GLU A 467 2.11 -15.65 -23.43
C GLU A 467 0.81 -16.36 -23.04
N ILE A 468 -0.36 -15.82 -23.38
CA ILE A 468 -1.64 -16.49 -23.07
C ILE A 468 -1.81 -17.84 -23.77
N GLU A 469 -1.10 -18.10 -24.86
CA GLU A 469 -1.12 -19.39 -25.56
C GLU A 469 -0.30 -20.48 -24.84
N THR A 470 0.50 -20.10 -23.85
CA THR A 470 1.42 -21.01 -23.15
C THR A 470 0.90 -21.52 -21.81
N TYR A 471 -0.36 -21.25 -21.45
CA TYR A 471 -0.93 -21.61 -20.16
C TYR A 471 -1.46 -23.05 -20.04
N ASP A 472 -1.22 -23.89 -21.04
CA ASP A 472 -1.72 -25.28 -21.04
C ASP A 472 -1.30 -26.07 -19.78
N ALA A 473 -0.06 -25.91 -19.34
CA ALA A 473 0.45 -26.64 -18.17
C ALA A 473 -0.31 -26.22 -16.88
N ILE A 474 -0.40 -24.90 -16.58
CA ILE A 474 -1.11 -24.45 -15.39
C ILE A 474 -2.61 -24.84 -15.43
N GLU A 475 -3.23 -24.79 -16.61
CA GLU A 475 -4.62 -25.14 -16.78
C GLU A 475 -4.87 -26.64 -16.58
N ASN A 476 -4.06 -27.52 -17.16
CA ASN A 476 -4.25 -28.96 -17.10
C ASN A 476 -3.79 -29.55 -15.76
N GLU A 477 -2.63 -29.13 -15.24
CA GLU A 477 -2.05 -29.69 -14.02
C GLU A 477 -2.69 -29.14 -12.74
N TYR A 478 -3.24 -27.91 -12.77
CA TYR A 478 -3.75 -27.26 -11.55
C TYR A 478 -5.22 -26.81 -11.65
N ILE A 479 -5.59 -26.02 -12.68
CA ILE A 479 -6.91 -25.39 -12.71
C ILE A 479 -8.00 -26.43 -12.93
N LYS A 480 -7.93 -27.24 -13.99
CA LYS A 480 -8.92 -28.28 -14.29
C LYS A 480 -9.02 -29.35 -13.22
N VAL A 481 -7.88 -29.71 -12.61
CA VAL A 481 -7.84 -30.68 -11.51
C VAL A 481 -8.61 -30.20 -10.30
N LYS A 482 -8.52 -28.89 -9.99
CA LYS A 482 -9.19 -28.29 -8.82
C LYS A 482 -10.62 -27.84 -9.09
N TYR A 483 -10.92 -27.50 -10.33
CA TYR A 483 -12.22 -26.99 -10.75
C TYR A 483 -12.71 -27.76 -12.00
N PRO A 484 -13.00 -29.07 -11.86
CA PRO A 484 -13.52 -29.86 -12.97
C PRO A 484 -14.88 -29.32 -13.43
N GLY A 485 -15.11 -29.27 -14.73
CA GLY A 485 -16.36 -28.79 -15.32
C GLY A 485 -16.43 -27.29 -15.60
N TYR A 486 -15.47 -26.50 -15.15
CA TYR A 486 -15.41 -25.08 -15.51
C TYR A 486 -14.82 -24.91 -16.92
N LYS A 487 -15.45 -24.03 -17.71
CA LYS A 487 -14.88 -23.56 -18.98
C LYS A 487 -13.77 -22.56 -18.66
N ILE A 488 -12.60 -22.72 -19.31
CA ILE A 488 -11.46 -21.83 -19.12
C ILE A 488 -11.32 -20.92 -20.35
N GLU A 489 -11.21 -19.62 -20.11
CA GLU A 489 -10.96 -18.62 -21.14
C GLU A 489 -9.69 -17.83 -20.83
N ARG A 490 -8.93 -17.47 -21.90
CA ARG A 490 -7.68 -16.74 -21.82
C ARG A 490 -7.85 -15.35 -22.38
N TRP A 491 -7.49 -14.35 -21.59
CA TRP A 491 -7.68 -12.94 -21.89
C TRP A 491 -6.47 -12.09 -21.55
N LEU A 492 -6.43 -10.89 -22.11
CA LEU A 492 -5.47 -9.84 -21.73
C LEU A 492 -6.19 -8.68 -21.05
N SER A 493 -5.56 -8.09 -20.04
CA SER A 493 -5.88 -6.76 -19.52
C SER A 493 -4.78 -5.79 -19.96
N ILE A 494 -5.14 -4.74 -20.68
CA ILE A 494 -4.16 -3.84 -21.29
C ILE A 494 -4.21 -2.47 -20.64
N PHE A 495 -3.02 -1.94 -20.34
CA PHE A 495 -2.86 -0.60 -19.78
C PHE A 495 -2.01 0.31 -20.66
N GLY A 496 -2.35 1.61 -20.63
CA GLY A 496 -1.51 2.71 -21.10
C GLY A 496 -1.76 3.13 -22.53
N GLY A 497 -1.23 4.30 -22.87
CA GLY A 497 -1.43 4.92 -24.19
C GLY A 497 -2.76 5.65 -24.32
N ARG A 498 -3.07 6.05 -25.55
CA ARG A 498 -4.21 6.92 -25.88
C ARG A 498 -5.15 6.31 -26.93
N TYR A 499 -5.08 5.01 -27.12
CA TYR A 499 -5.94 4.32 -28.06
C TYR A 499 -7.41 4.45 -27.63
N ARG A 500 -8.33 4.51 -28.57
CA ARG A 500 -9.77 4.54 -28.33
C ARG A 500 -10.39 3.26 -28.85
N GLY A 501 -10.98 2.48 -27.94
CA GLY A 501 -11.55 1.18 -28.23
C GLY A 501 -10.68 0.03 -27.69
N VAL A 502 -11.04 -1.18 -28.02
CA VAL A 502 -10.32 -2.41 -27.62
C VAL A 502 -9.28 -2.75 -28.69
N PRO A 503 -7.99 -2.85 -28.36
CA PRO A 503 -6.93 -2.96 -29.37
C PRO A 503 -6.82 -4.34 -30.04
N HIS A 504 -7.46 -5.38 -29.52
CA HIS A 504 -7.44 -6.74 -30.06
C HIS A 504 -8.59 -7.60 -29.50
N GLU A 505 -9.06 -8.58 -30.25
CA GLU A 505 -10.15 -9.50 -29.86
C GLU A 505 -9.88 -10.30 -28.58
N LYS A 506 -8.63 -10.60 -28.24
CA LYS A 506 -8.22 -11.28 -26.99
C LYS A 506 -8.04 -10.33 -25.81
N VAL A 507 -8.28 -9.05 -25.97
CA VAL A 507 -8.23 -8.08 -24.86
C VAL A 507 -9.59 -8.01 -24.19
N LEU A 508 -9.65 -8.37 -22.92
CA LEU A 508 -10.87 -8.31 -22.11
C LEU A 508 -11.23 -6.87 -21.78
N ILE A 509 -10.25 -6.14 -21.24
CA ILE A 509 -10.36 -4.71 -20.94
C ILE A 509 -9.12 -3.96 -21.41
N TYR A 510 -9.32 -2.73 -21.82
CA TYR A 510 -8.26 -1.77 -22.06
C TYR A 510 -8.50 -0.50 -21.24
N LEU A 511 -7.53 -0.15 -20.41
CA LEU A 511 -7.51 1.08 -19.60
C LEU A 511 -6.44 2.02 -20.16
N ASN A 512 -6.85 3.19 -20.64
CA ASN A 512 -5.91 4.19 -21.14
C ASN A 512 -5.36 5.12 -20.04
N ASP A 513 -4.39 5.96 -20.40
CA ASP A 513 -3.74 6.91 -19.46
C ASP A 513 -4.72 7.96 -18.87
N TYR A 514 -5.89 8.13 -19.45
CA TYR A 514 -6.92 9.07 -19.00
C TYR A 514 -8.01 8.44 -18.12
N GLY A 515 -7.87 7.17 -17.77
CA GLY A 515 -8.83 6.43 -16.96
C GLY A 515 -10.07 5.96 -17.76
N GLU A 516 -10.07 6.07 -19.08
CA GLU A 516 -11.13 5.51 -19.93
C GLU A 516 -10.94 4.00 -20.01
N VAL A 517 -12.00 3.26 -19.73
CA VAL A 517 -12.02 1.80 -19.77
C VAL A 517 -12.85 1.35 -20.96
N TYR A 518 -12.24 0.57 -21.84
CA TYR A 518 -12.90 -0.06 -22.98
C TYR A 518 -13.01 -1.55 -22.73
N ILE A 519 -14.23 -2.08 -22.80
CA ILE A 519 -14.54 -3.49 -22.56
C ILE A 519 -14.83 -4.15 -23.89
N ASN A 520 -14.28 -5.34 -24.11
CA ASN A 520 -14.48 -6.10 -25.33
C ASN A 520 -15.97 -6.43 -25.54
N ASN A 521 -16.46 -6.28 -26.77
CA ASN A 521 -17.82 -6.67 -27.11
C ASN A 521 -18.06 -8.18 -26.91
N ALA A 522 -17.03 -9.01 -27.07
CA ALA A 522 -17.07 -10.45 -26.81
C ALA A 522 -16.81 -10.81 -25.33
N ALA A 523 -16.58 -9.82 -24.44
CA ALA A 523 -16.38 -10.10 -23.03
C ALA A 523 -17.60 -10.80 -22.42
N PRO A 524 -17.41 -11.72 -21.47
CA PRO A 524 -18.49 -12.38 -20.75
C PRO A 524 -19.48 -11.40 -20.14
N ALA A 525 -20.77 -11.73 -20.17
CA ALA A 525 -21.84 -10.85 -19.71
C ALA A 525 -21.69 -10.43 -18.24
N ASN A 526 -21.23 -11.35 -17.38
CA ASN A 526 -20.95 -11.11 -15.97
C ASN A 526 -19.80 -10.10 -15.75
N ILE A 527 -18.77 -10.12 -16.60
CA ILE A 527 -17.68 -9.13 -16.58
C ILE A 527 -18.23 -7.75 -16.97
N LYS A 528 -19.02 -7.66 -18.04
CA LYS A 528 -19.71 -6.40 -18.41
C LYS A 528 -20.59 -5.87 -17.28
N ALA A 529 -21.38 -6.75 -16.65
CA ALA A 529 -22.22 -6.41 -15.52
C ALA A 529 -21.39 -5.90 -14.32
N ALA A 530 -20.21 -6.47 -14.08
CA ALA A 530 -19.30 -6.03 -13.04
C ALA A 530 -18.82 -4.58 -13.26
N PHE A 531 -18.44 -4.22 -14.48
CA PHE A 531 -18.04 -2.86 -14.83
C PHE A 531 -19.22 -1.87 -14.79
N ASN A 532 -20.40 -2.28 -15.25
CA ASN A 532 -21.60 -1.46 -15.14
C ASN A 532 -21.93 -1.14 -13.66
N ARG A 533 -21.72 -2.09 -12.75
CA ARG A 533 -21.96 -1.89 -11.32
C ARG A 533 -21.07 -0.82 -10.68
N ILE A 534 -19.91 -0.55 -11.23
CA ILE A 534 -19.02 0.52 -10.79
C ILE A 534 -19.20 1.82 -11.61
N GLY A 535 -20.17 1.88 -12.52
CA GLY A 535 -20.49 3.07 -13.32
C GLY A 535 -19.64 3.23 -14.58
N ILE A 536 -19.06 2.16 -15.10
CA ILE A 536 -18.40 2.10 -16.40
C ILE A 536 -19.34 1.38 -17.35
N THR A 537 -19.94 2.13 -18.26
CA THR A 537 -20.85 1.58 -19.28
C THR A 537 -20.07 0.97 -20.44
N CYS A 538 -20.48 -0.25 -20.83
CA CYS A 538 -19.91 -0.98 -21.98
C CYS A 538 -20.45 -0.45 -23.31
#